data_04d0f880f67c9dfb40f0ff87ac992215
#
_entry.id   04d0f880f67c9dfb40f0ff87ac992215
#
_cell.length_a   1.000
_cell.length_b   1.000
_cell.length_c   1.000
_cell.angle_alpha   90.00
_cell.angle_beta   90.00
_cell.angle_gamma   90.00
#
_symmetry.space_group_name_H-M   'P 1'
#
loop_
_entity.id
_entity.type
_entity.pdbx_description
1 polymer ?
#
loop_
_entity_poly.entity_id
_entity_poly.type
_entity_poly.pdbx_seq_one_letter_code
_entity_poly.pdbx_strand_id
1 'polypeptide(L)'
;MPAGALLAALIGIACADAANCPRKGALGTSRVLSVDAKTTPRVGLKSFPQTLPLADHEVVLTFDDGPHPPTTSKVLAALAQECVHATFFLIGLPASEHPDMVKRIAREGHTIGHHTWSHAFMARIPFDKARSEIDRGIAANEMALHGTSTMTPSTPFFRFPYFEATPAELDLLQSRGIVVFGADLWASDWEDMTPEQELKLVTERLAAAGKGIILFHDPKARTAAIMPAFLRYLRENGYRVVHVVPAGAVQKNADAH
;
A
#
# COMPACT_ATOMS: atom_id res chain seq x y z
N MET A 1 -42.32 27.62 -16.28
CA MET A 1 -41.63 26.36 -15.89
C MET A 1 -40.27 26.73 -15.31
N PRO A 2 -40.06 26.64 -14.00
CA PRO A 2 -38.75 26.93 -13.44
C PRO A 2 -37.85 25.67 -13.52
N ALA A 3 -36.66 25.83 -14.05
CA ALA A 3 -35.61 24.81 -14.08
C ALA A 3 -35.03 24.65 -12.66
N GLY A 4 -35.23 23.48 -12.08
CA GLY A 4 -34.61 23.12 -10.80
C GLY A 4 -33.14 22.76 -10.99
N ALA A 5 -32.24 23.53 -10.41
CA ALA A 5 -30.85 23.21 -10.31
C ALA A 5 -30.67 22.15 -9.21
N LEU A 6 -30.25 20.93 -9.59
CA LEU A 6 -29.79 19.92 -8.65
C LEU A 6 -28.39 20.33 -8.14
N LEU A 7 -28.33 20.78 -6.89
CA LEU A 7 -27.11 20.99 -6.16
C LEU A 7 -26.60 19.60 -5.72
N ALA A 8 -25.56 19.06 -6.39
CA ALA A 8 -24.84 17.88 -5.92
C ALA A 8 -24.04 18.27 -4.69
N ALA A 9 -24.49 17.85 -3.53
CA ALA A 9 -23.74 17.98 -2.28
C ALA A 9 -22.52 17.03 -2.33
N LEU A 10 -21.34 17.58 -2.55
CA LEU A 10 -20.07 16.91 -2.29
C LEU A 10 -19.93 16.76 -0.77
N ILE A 11 -20.29 15.59 -0.25
CA ILE A 11 -20.01 15.23 1.15
C ILE A 11 -18.49 14.97 1.21
N GLY A 12 -17.75 15.97 1.61
CA GLY A 12 -16.35 15.83 2.00
C GLY A 12 -16.29 15.02 3.28
N ILE A 13 -15.88 13.75 3.19
CA ILE A 13 -15.53 12.96 4.37
C ILE A 13 -14.25 13.56 4.91
N ALA A 14 -14.34 14.38 5.95
CA ALA A 14 -13.21 14.90 6.68
C ALA A 14 -12.46 13.72 7.35
N CYS A 15 -11.17 13.58 7.08
CA CYS A 15 -10.33 12.61 7.76
C CYS A 15 -10.25 12.94 9.24
N ALA A 16 -10.83 12.07 10.07
CA ALA A 16 -10.78 12.18 11.54
C ALA A 16 -9.36 11.98 12.10
N ASP A 17 -8.45 11.41 11.33
CA ASP A 17 -7.12 10.96 11.82
C ASP A 17 -6.15 12.11 12.11
N ALA A 18 -6.13 13.17 11.31
CA ALA A 18 -5.25 14.31 11.57
C ALA A 18 -5.63 15.09 12.86
N ALA A 19 -6.91 15.08 13.23
CA ALA A 19 -7.40 15.74 14.45
C ALA A 19 -7.01 15.00 15.75
N ASN A 20 -6.81 13.67 15.66
CA ASN A 20 -6.47 12.81 16.79
C ASN A 20 -4.98 12.49 16.90
N CYS A 21 -4.14 13.04 16.02
CA CYS A 21 -2.72 12.83 16.06
C CYS A 21 -2.10 13.50 17.30
N PRO A 22 -1.36 12.75 18.15
CA PRO A 22 -0.73 13.31 19.35
C PRO A 22 0.32 14.37 19.03
N ARG A 23 0.88 14.35 17.82
CA ARG A 23 1.85 15.34 17.36
C ARG A 23 1.15 16.50 16.64
N LYS A 24 1.19 17.67 17.25
CA LYS A 24 0.68 18.88 16.62
C LYS A 24 1.46 19.21 15.35
N GLY A 25 0.74 19.42 14.23
CA GLY A 25 1.34 19.70 12.93
C GLY A 25 1.95 18.48 12.24
N ALA A 26 1.55 17.26 12.61
CA ALA A 26 1.90 16.05 11.89
C ALA A 26 1.36 16.07 10.45
N LEU A 27 1.99 15.28 9.57
CA LEU A 27 1.57 15.15 8.16
C LEU A 27 0.13 14.62 8.05
N GLY A 28 -0.19 13.56 8.80
CA GLY A 28 -1.50 12.92 8.80
C GLY A 28 -1.84 12.19 7.49
N THR A 29 -2.86 11.36 7.55
CA THR A 29 -3.54 10.81 6.36
C THR A 29 -4.61 11.79 5.90
N SER A 30 -4.45 12.36 4.71
CA SER A 30 -5.32 13.46 4.24
C SER A 30 -6.70 12.99 3.79
N ARG A 31 -6.80 11.80 3.24
CA ARG A 31 -8.04 11.13 2.85
C ARG A 31 -7.86 9.63 2.66
N VAL A 32 -8.97 8.91 2.65
CA VAL A 32 -9.04 7.50 2.29
C VAL A 32 -9.58 7.38 0.86
N LEU A 33 -8.94 6.56 0.05
CA LEU A 33 -9.35 6.22 -1.31
C LEU A 33 -9.79 4.76 -1.37
N SER A 34 -11.07 4.56 -1.64
CA SER A 34 -11.64 3.23 -1.86
C SER A 34 -11.31 2.74 -3.28
N VAL A 35 -10.75 1.52 -3.39
CA VAL A 35 -10.35 0.92 -4.67
C VAL A 35 -11.14 -0.36 -4.90
N ASP A 36 -11.81 -0.43 -6.08
CA ASP A 36 -12.63 -1.57 -6.49
C ASP A 36 -12.02 -2.24 -7.73
N ALA A 37 -11.81 -3.54 -7.69
CA ALA A 37 -11.30 -4.33 -8.79
C ALA A 37 -12.16 -4.28 -10.06
N LYS A 38 -13.45 -4.02 -9.96
CA LYS A 38 -14.38 -3.90 -11.11
C LYS A 38 -14.09 -2.68 -11.96
N THR A 39 -13.73 -1.56 -11.31
CA THR A 39 -13.45 -0.28 -11.97
C THR A 39 -11.97 -0.01 -12.15
N THR A 40 -11.15 -0.60 -11.27
CA THR A 40 -9.72 -0.31 -11.18
C THR A 40 -8.93 -1.62 -10.95
N PRO A 41 -8.93 -2.54 -11.93
CA PRO A 41 -8.33 -3.86 -11.73
C PRO A 41 -6.79 -3.84 -11.64
N ARG A 42 -6.16 -2.82 -12.22
CA ARG A 42 -4.68 -2.70 -12.31
C ARG A 42 -4.27 -1.24 -12.22
N VAL A 43 -3.30 -0.90 -11.39
CA VAL A 43 -2.81 0.48 -11.18
C VAL A 43 -1.31 0.57 -11.04
N GLY A 44 -0.72 1.72 -11.42
CA GLY A 44 0.69 2.04 -11.28
C GLY A 44 1.42 2.09 -12.62
N LEU A 45 1.85 3.28 -13.02
CA LEU A 45 2.35 3.64 -14.36
C LEU A 45 3.65 2.92 -14.76
N LYS A 46 4.37 2.31 -13.80
CA LYS A 46 5.56 1.50 -14.12
C LYS A 46 5.19 0.11 -14.68
N SER A 47 3.94 -0.33 -14.50
CA SER A 47 3.48 -1.64 -14.95
C SER A 47 2.23 -1.57 -15.81
N PHE A 48 1.40 -0.53 -15.66
CA PHE A 48 0.08 -0.43 -16.29
C PHE A 48 -0.13 0.96 -16.88
N PRO A 49 -1.05 1.12 -17.87
CA PRO A 49 -1.30 2.40 -18.52
C PRO A 49 -2.06 3.40 -17.65
N GLN A 50 -2.54 2.98 -16.47
CA GLN A 50 -3.32 3.81 -15.56
C GLN A 50 -2.80 3.71 -14.12
N THR A 51 -3.10 4.73 -13.32
CA THR A 51 -2.83 4.75 -11.90
C THR A 51 -4.05 5.22 -11.11
N LEU A 52 -3.90 5.35 -9.79
CA LEU A 52 -4.95 5.85 -8.91
C LEU A 52 -5.31 7.31 -9.23
N PRO A 53 -6.58 7.73 -9.02
CA PRO A 53 -7.03 9.10 -9.25
C PRO A 53 -6.53 10.05 -8.14
N LEU A 54 -5.22 10.27 -8.13
CA LEU A 54 -4.55 11.17 -7.20
C LEU A 54 -4.53 12.60 -7.76
N ALA A 55 -4.83 13.57 -6.90
CA ALA A 55 -4.63 14.97 -7.19
C ALA A 55 -3.14 15.32 -7.15
N ASP A 56 -2.78 16.50 -7.62
CA ASP A 56 -1.42 17.02 -7.50
C ASP A 56 -1.00 17.04 -6.02
N HIS A 57 0.27 16.70 -5.74
CA HIS A 57 0.85 16.54 -4.42
C HIS A 57 0.15 15.46 -3.52
N GLU A 58 -0.59 14.52 -4.11
CA GLU A 58 -1.08 13.35 -3.39
C GLU A 58 -0.19 12.12 -3.63
N VAL A 59 0.15 11.43 -2.54
CA VAL A 59 0.99 10.23 -2.56
C VAL A 59 0.34 9.08 -1.81
N VAL A 60 0.54 7.87 -2.32
CA VAL A 60 0.22 6.61 -1.63
C VAL A 60 1.53 5.93 -1.26
N LEU A 61 1.76 5.69 0.02
CA LEU A 61 2.95 5.00 0.51
C LEU A 61 2.71 3.50 0.50
N THR A 62 3.62 2.75 -0.14
CA THR A 62 3.55 1.29 -0.19
C THR A 62 4.89 0.66 0.19
N PHE A 63 4.82 -0.45 0.93
CA PHE A 63 5.97 -1.19 1.42
C PHE A 63 5.83 -2.65 1.03
N ASP A 64 6.87 -3.24 0.45
CA ASP A 64 6.91 -4.62 0.00
C ASP A 64 7.87 -5.46 0.86
N ASP A 65 7.79 -6.78 0.72
CA ASP A 65 8.69 -7.82 1.24
C ASP A 65 8.58 -8.11 2.74
N GLY A 66 7.86 -7.30 3.51
CA GLY A 66 7.66 -7.54 4.95
C GLY A 66 6.78 -8.76 5.28
N PRO A 67 6.60 -9.02 6.58
CA PRO A 67 7.18 -8.27 7.69
C PRO A 67 8.58 -8.75 8.09
N HIS A 68 9.45 -7.81 8.43
CA HIS A 68 10.75 -8.10 9.06
C HIS A 68 10.84 -7.31 10.38
N PRO A 69 10.60 -7.94 11.55
CA PRO A 69 10.30 -7.24 12.80
C PRO A 69 11.23 -6.07 13.17
N PRO A 70 12.57 -6.16 13.06
CA PRO A 70 13.43 -5.05 13.45
C PRO A 70 13.27 -3.80 12.59
N THR A 71 13.11 -3.95 11.28
CA THR A 71 13.02 -2.83 10.32
C THR A 71 11.58 -2.39 10.14
N THR A 72 10.64 -3.31 9.96
CA THR A 72 9.20 -3.00 9.90
C THR A 72 8.74 -2.21 11.12
N SER A 73 9.23 -2.56 12.34
CA SER A 73 8.91 -1.81 13.57
C SER A 73 9.37 -0.35 13.52
N LYS A 74 10.52 -0.06 12.90
CA LYS A 74 11.04 1.30 12.76
C LYS A 74 10.23 2.10 11.73
N VAL A 75 9.84 1.46 10.62
CA VAL A 75 8.95 2.07 9.62
C VAL A 75 7.61 2.42 10.27
N LEU A 76 6.97 1.48 10.97
CA LEU A 76 5.72 1.72 11.69
C LEU A 76 5.83 2.86 12.70
N ALA A 77 6.92 2.90 13.47
CA ALA A 77 7.15 3.98 14.43
C ALA A 77 7.26 5.37 13.76
N ALA A 78 7.90 5.45 12.58
CA ALA A 78 8.00 6.70 11.82
C ALA A 78 6.62 7.12 11.27
N LEU A 79 5.84 6.18 10.71
CA LEU A 79 4.48 6.43 10.23
C LEU A 79 3.56 6.89 11.36
N ALA A 80 3.62 6.22 12.52
CA ALA A 80 2.83 6.57 13.70
C ALA A 80 3.15 7.98 14.23
N GLN A 81 4.43 8.40 14.22
CA GLN A 81 4.83 9.76 14.62
C GLN A 81 4.19 10.85 13.76
N GLU A 82 3.92 10.57 12.49
CA GLU A 82 3.28 11.48 11.57
C GLU A 82 1.79 11.17 11.34
N CYS A 83 1.21 10.18 12.05
CA CYS A 83 -0.17 9.71 11.90
C CYS A 83 -0.53 9.37 10.45
N VAL A 84 0.36 8.69 9.77
CA VAL A 84 0.25 8.34 8.36
C VAL A 84 -0.09 6.86 8.22
N HIS A 85 -1.11 6.54 7.43
CA HIS A 85 -1.42 5.16 7.04
C HIS A 85 -0.83 4.83 5.67
N ALA A 86 -0.41 3.59 5.50
CA ALA A 86 0.23 3.06 4.30
C ALA A 86 -0.34 1.68 3.93
N THR A 87 0.11 1.14 2.80
CA THR A 87 -0.19 -0.24 2.38
C THR A 87 1.08 -1.08 2.43
N PHE A 88 0.99 -2.27 3.04
CA PHE A 88 2.07 -3.24 3.12
C PHE A 88 1.71 -4.47 2.29
N PHE A 89 2.50 -4.79 1.26
CA PHE A 89 2.36 -6.00 0.46
C PHE A 89 3.26 -7.08 1.04
N LEU A 90 2.67 -7.96 1.85
CA LEU A 90 3.42 -8.91 2.67
C LEU A 90 3.67 -10.21 1.92
N ILE A 91 4.90 -10.73 2.04
CA ILE A 91 5.26 -12.08 1.62
C ILE A 91 4.71 -13.08 2.65
N GLY A 92 4.08 -14.16 2.17
CA GLY A 92 3.41 -15.13 3.04
C GLY A 92 4.35 -15.88 3.97
N LEU A 93 5.57 -16.22 3.55
CA LEU A 93 6.54 -16.92 4.38
C LEU A 93 6.94 -16.09 5.61
N PRO A 94 7.47 -14.87 5.49
CA PRO A 94 7.71 -13.99 6.65
C PRO A 94 6.46 -13.70 7.48
N ALA A 95 5.30 -13.55 6.86
CA ALA A 95 4.05 -13.33 7.58
C ALA A 95 3.68 -14.53 8.48
N SER A 96 3.91 -15.76 8.01
CA SER A 96 3.69 -16.98 8.79
C SER A 96 4.68 -17.12 9.96
N GLU A 97 5.90 -16.60 9.83
CA GLU A 97 6.93 -16.59 10.86
C GLU A 97 6.71 -15.48 11.90
N HIS A 98 6.06 -14.38 11.49
CA HIS A 98 5.86 -13.19 12.32
C HIS A 98 4.40 -12.71 12.37
N PRO A 99 3.43 -13.58 12.76
CA PRO A 99 2.00 -13.23 12.73
C PRO A 99 1.66 -12.05 13.64
N ASP A 100 2.38 -11.85 14.74
CA ASP A 100 2.16 -10.71 15.62
C ASP A 100 2.53 -9.37 14.99
N MET A 101 3.52 -9.36 14.07
CA MET A 101 3.85 -8.16 13.31
C MET A 101 2.78 -7.86 12.27
N VAL A 102 2.23 -8.88 11.60
CA VAL A 102 1.09 -8.73 10.68
C VAL A 102 -0.10 -8.10 11.40
N LYS A 103 -0.45 -8.64 12.58
CA LYS A 103 -1.53 -8.07 13.43
C LYS A 103 -1.22 -6.65 13.88
N ARG A 104 0.05 -6.34 14.17
CA ARG A 104 0.47 -4.99 14.56
C ARG A 104 0.27 -4.00 13.40
N ILE A 105 0.70 -4.34 12.18
CA ILE A 105 0.49 -3.51 10.98
C ILE A 105 -1.01 -3.19 10.84
N ALA A 106 -1.88 -4.19 10.95
CA ALA A 106 -3.33 -4.01 10.84
C ALA A 106 -3.92 -3.16 11.98
N ARG A 107 -3.49 -3.41 13.26
CA ARG A 107 -3.98 -2.62 14.41
C ARG A 107 -3.55 -1.15 14.37
N GLU A 108 -2.42 -0.85 13.74
CA GLU A 108 -1.96 0.53 13.51
C GLU A 108 -2.66 1.19 12.31
N GLY A 109 -3.70 0.55 11.73
CA GLY A 109 -4.56 1.12 10.70
C GLY A 109 -4.03 1.02 9.27
N HIS A 110 -2.95 0.28 9.04
CA HIS A 110 -2.41 0.11 7.71
C HIS A 110 -3.17 -0.97 6.92
N THR A 111 -3.22 -0.80 5.60
CA THR A 111 -3.78 -1.82 4.70
C THR A 111 -2.74 -2.90 4.43
N ILE A 112 -3.16 -4.17 4.51
CA ILE A 112 -2.32 -5.32 4.16
C ILE A 112 -2.76 -5.86 2.80
N GLY A 113 -1.83 -5.85 1.83
CA GLY A 113 -1.93 -6.54 0.55
C GLY A 113 -1.07 -7.80 0.54
N HIS A 114 -1.02 -8.47 -0.59
CA HIS A 114 -0.37 -9.77 -0.76
C HIS A 114 0.76 -9.70 -1.79
N HIS A 115 1.87 -10.44 -1.53
CA HIS A 115 3.09 -10.40 -2.33
C HIS A 115 3.70 -11.79 -2.57
N THR A 116 2.86 -12.77 -2.90
CA THR A 116 3.19 -14.19 -3.06
C THR A 116 3.59 -14.88 -1.76
N TRP A 117 3.92 -16.19 -1.84
CA TRP A 117 4.42 -16.96 -0.69
C TRP A 117 5.90 -16.73 -0.43
N SER A 118 6.75 -16.81 -1.47
CA SER A 118 8.21 -16.84 -1.32
C SER A 118 8.96 -15.81 -2.17
N HIS A 119 8.26 -14.81 -2.74
CA HIS A 119 8.84 -13.81 -3.63
C HIS A 119 9.44 -14.41 -4.92
N ALA A 120 8.78 -15.44 -5.49
CA ALA A 120 9.23 -16.11 -6.69
C ALA A 120 9.17 -15.19 -7.92
N PHE A 121 10.03 -15.45 -8.91
CA PHE A 121 9.91 -14.86 -10.26
C PHE A 121 8.71 -15.45 -10.99
N MET A 122 7.55 -14.86 -10.84
CA MET A 122 6.26 -15.41 -11.25
C MET A 122 6.22 -15.74 -12.75
N ALA A 123 6.64 -14.83 -13.60
CA ALA A 123 6.67 -15.03 -15.06
C ALA A 123 7.68 -16.10 -15.54
N ARG A 124 8.52 -16.65 -14.66
CA ARG A 124 9.56 -17.64 -14.98
C ARG A 124 9.27 -19.04 -14.46
N ILE A 125 8.12 -19.23 -13.83
CA ILE A 125 7.69 -20.54 -13.30
C ILE A 125 6.41 -20.99 -13.99
N PRO A 126 6.10 -22.30 -14.01
CA PRO A 126 4.84 -22.80 -14.56
C PRO A 126 3.63 -22.18 -13.85
N PHE A 127 2.57 -21.92 -14.61
CA PHE A 127 1.35 -21.26 -14.11
C PHE A 127 0.77 -21.92 -12.84
N ASP A 128 0.76 -23.25 -12.74
CA ASP A 128 0.27 -23.92 -11.53
C ASP A 128 1.15 -23.64 -10.29
N LYS A 129 2.47 -23.44 -10.49
CA LYS A 129 3.38 -23.02 -9.41
C LYS A 129 3.13 -21.56 -9.04
N ALA A 130 2.96 -20.70 -10.05
CA ALA A 130 2.62 -19.29 -9.82
C ALA A 130 1.28 -19.14 -9.07
N ARG A 131 0.26 -19.89 -9.48
CA ARG A 131 -1.02 -19.95 -8.75
C ARG A 131 -0.83 -20.40 -7.31
N SER A 132 -0.01 -21.44 -7.07
CA SER A 132 0.30 -21.89 -5.70
C SER A 132 1.02 -20.84 -4.87
N GLU A 133 1.93 -20.07 -5.46
CA GLU A 133 2.59 -18.93 -4.80
C GLU A 133 1.57 -17.85 -4.37
N ILE A 134 0.61 -17.51 -5.24
CA ILE A 134 -0.47 -16.56 -4.94
C ILE A 134 -1.34 -17.11 -3.80
N ASP A 135 -1.85 -18.33 -3.96
CA ASP A 135 -2.81 -18.95 -3.02
C ASP A 135 -2.21 -19.11 -1.63
N ARG A 136 -0.97 -19.61 -1.53
CA ARG A 136 -0.26 -19.77 -0.27
C ARG A 136 0.07 -18.44 0.39
N GLY A 137 0.48 -17.44 -0.38
CA GLY A 137 0.77 -16.10 0.12
C GLY A 137 -0.47 -15.45 0.75
N ILE A 138 -1.62 -15.50 0.05
CA ILE A 138 -2.90 -15.01 0.57
C ILE A 138 -3.28 -15.79 1.84
N ALA A 139 -3.28 -17.12 1.78
CA ALA A 139 -3.68 -17.97 2.90
C ALA A 139 -2.84 -17.75 4.17
N ALA A 140 -1.52 -17.49 4.02
CA ALA A 140 -0.63 -17.22 5.14
C ALA A 140 -0.92 -15.85 5.78
N ASN A 141 -1.15 -14.81 4.97
CA ASN A 141 -1.49 -13.48 5.48
C ASN A 141 -2.85 -13.49 6.19
N GLU A 142 -3.86 -14.16 5.63
CA GLU A 142 -5.19 -14.31 6.27
C GLU A 142 -5.11 -15.13 7.58
N MET A 143 -4.32 -16.19 7.61
CA MET A 143 -4.06 -16.95 8.84
C MET A 143 -3.39 -16.06 9.89
N ALA A 144 -2.39 -15.28 9.52
CA ALA A 144 -1.70 -14.39 10.45
C ALA A 144 -2.63 -13.29 10.99
N LEU A 145 -3.51 -12.73 10.13
CA LEU A 145 -4.44 -11.66 10.49
C LEU A 145 -5.61 -12.16 11.34
N HIS A 146 -6.26 -13.22 10.89
CA HIS A 146 -7.60 -13.62 11.34
C HIS A 146 -7.63 -15.00 11.99
N GLY A 147 -6.52 -15.74 11.98
CA GLY A 147 -6.46 -17.10 12.48
C GLY A 147 -7.19 -18.11 11.58
N THR A 148 -7.54 -17.74 10.36
CA THR A 148 -8.25 -18.58 9.40
C THR A 148 -7.53 -18.58 8.06
N SER A 149 -7.15 -19.76 7.56
CA SER A 149 -6.54 -19.91 6.25
C SER A 149 -7.62 -19.87 5.16
N THR A 150 -7.51 -18.90 4.25
CA THR A 150 -8.41 -18.76 3.09
C THR A 150 -7.67 -18.19 1.90
N MET A 151 -8.08 -18.59 0.69
CA MET A 151 -7.58 -18.00 -0.57
C MET A 151 -8.42 -16.79 -1.04
N THR A 152 -9.48 -16.44 -0.31
CA THR A 152 -10.26 -15.24 -0.52
C THR A 152 -9.74 -14.16 0.44
N PRO A 153 -9.01 -13.16 -0.05
CA PRO A 153 -8.39 -12.18 0.82
C PRO A 153 -9.41 -11.21 1.41
N SER A 154 -9.23 -10.84 2.67
CA SER A 154 -10.00 -9.77 3.34
C SER A 154 -9.70 -8.39 2.72
N THR A 155 -8.48 -8.22 2.22
CA THR A 155 -8.05 -7.08 1.40
C THR A 155 -7.66 -7.59 0.01
N PRO A 156 -8.45 -7.39 -1.05
CA PRO A 156 -8.19 -7.91 -2.38
C PRO A 156 -7.16 -7.06 -3.14
N PHE A 157 -5.99 -6.86 -2.55
CA PHE A 157 -4.86 -6.13 -3.14
C PHE A 157 -3.66 -7.05 -3.26
N PHE A 158 -3.03 -7.02 -4.43
CA PHE A 158 -1.89 -7.86 -4.74
C PHE A 158 -0.83 -7.06 -5.50
N ARG A 159 0.45 -7.33 -5.23
CA ARG A 159 1.58 -6.85 -6.03
C ARG A 159 2.45 -8.03 -6.42
N PHE A 160 2.81 -8.11 -7.70
CA PHE A 160 3.74 -9.13 -8.18
C PHE A 160 5.18 -8.78 -7.83
N PRO A 161 5.99 -9.75 -7.35
CA PRO A 161 7.43 -9.60 -7.24
C PRO A 161 8.05 -9.13 -8.56
N TYR A 162 9.02 -8.22 -8.46
CA TYR A 162 9.72 -7.63 -9.62
C TYR A 162 8.81 -6.93 -10.63
N PHE A 163 7.51 -6.75 -10.33
CA PHE A 163 6.46 -6.33 -11.28
C PHE A 163 6.30 -7.25 -12.49
N GLU A 164 6.82 -8.48 -12.42
CA GLU A 164 6.73 -9.47 -13.50
C GLU A 164 5.49 -10.35 -13.31
N ALA A 165 4.61 -10.37 -14.32
CA ALA A 165 3.43 -11.22 -14.37
C ALA A 165 3.13 -11.66 -15.81
N THR A 166 2.61 -12.87 -15.95
CA THR A 166 2.04 -13.33 -17.24
C THR A 166 0.59 -12.86 -17.40
N PRO A 167 0.05 -12.78 -18.63
CA PRO A 167 -1.37 -12.50 -18.85
C PRO A 167 -2.29 -13.45 -18.06
N ALA A 168 -1.96 -14.75 -18.00
CA ALA A 168 -2.77 -15.74 -17.28
C ALA A 168 -2.84 -15.47 -15.76
N GLU A 169 -1.76 -15.01 -15.15
CA GLU A 169 -1.73 -14.64 -13.73
C GLU A 169 -2.55 -13.36 -13.48
N LEU A 170 -2.45 -12.38 -14.37
CA LEU A 170 -3.25 -11.16 -14.30
C LEU A 170 -4.75 -11.46 -14.43
N ASP A 171 -5.12 -12.35 -15.35
CA ASP A 171 -6.51 -12.77 -15.56
C ASP A 171 -7.04 -13.59 -14.37
N LEU A 172 -6.20 -14.42 -13.76
CA LEU A 172 -6.53 -15.14 -12.51
C LEU A 172 -6.90 -14.16 -11.40
N LEU A 173 -6.07 -13.15 -11.13
CA LEU A 173 -6.35 -12.16 -10.08
C LEU A 173 -7.59 -11.32 -10.40
N GLN A 174 -7.76 -10.91 -11.66
CA GLN A 174 -8.93 -10.17 -12.09
C GLN A 174 -10.22 -11.00 -11.93
N SER A 175 -10.20 -12.31 -12.27
CA SER A 175 -11.35 -13.21 -12.08
C SER A 175 -11.75 -13.39 -10.62
N ARG A 176 -10.80 -13.18 -9.70
CA ARG A 176 -11.00 -13.23 -8.24
C ARG A 176 -11.38 -11.88 -7.63
N GLY A 177 -11.48 -10.82 -8.44
CA GLY A 177 -11.76 -9.48 -7.97
C GLY A 177 -10.61 -8.85 -7.17
N ILE A 178 -9.37 -9.23 -7.47
CA ILE A 178 -8.17 -8.74 -6.80
C ILE A 178 -7.52 -7.65 -7.67
N VAL A 179 -7.28 -6.48 -7.06
CA VAL A 179 -6.58 -5.35 -7.69
C VAL A 179 -5.08 -5.62 -7.72
N VAL A 180 -4.46 -5.48 -8.89
CA VAL A 180 -3.00 -5.59 -9.03
C VAL A 180 -2.37 -4.20 -8.95
N PHE A 181 -1.49 -4.03 -7.99
CA PHE A 181 -0.74 -2.79 -7.77
C PHE A 181 0.64 -2.87 -8.41
N GLY A 182 0.91 -1.98 -9.35
CA GLY A 182 2.26 -1.56 -9.69
C GLY A 182 2.71 -0.42 -8.78
N ALA A 183 3.63 0.41 -9.27
CA ALA A 183 4.04 1.67 -8.65
C ALA A 183 4.11 2.78 -9.70
N ASP A 184 4.11 4.04 -9.28
CA ASP A 184 4.36 5.18 -10.16
C ASP A 184 5.82 5.63 -10.08
N LEU A 185 6.40 5.50 -8.89
CA LEU A 185 7.82 5.74 -8.61
C LEU A 185 8.30 4.87 -7.45
N TRP A 186 9.61 4.76 -7.28
CA TRP A 186 10.24 3.95 -6.26
C TRP A 186 11.50 4.58 -5.68
N ALA A 187 11.85 4.19 -4.46
CA ALA A 187 13.07 4.64 -3.78
C ALA A 187 14.36 4.01 -4.35
N SER A 188 14.27 2.90 -5.08
CA SER A 188 15.40 2.06 -5.50
C SER A 188 16.22 1.51 -4.33
N ASP A 189 15.58 1.25 -3.20
CA ASP A 189 16.20 0.78 -1.96
C ASP A 189 16.78 -0.64 -2.02
N TRP A 190 16.65 -1.32 -3.16
CA TRP A 190 17.36 -2.56 -3.50
C TRP A 190 18.75 -2.32 -4.11
N GLU A 191 19.02 -1.10 -4.61
CA GLU A 191 20.33 -0.72 -5.13
C GLU A 191 21.32 -0.44 -4.00
N ASP A 192 22.62 -0.53 -4.28
CA ASP A 192 23.65 -0.19 -3.30
C ASP A 192 23.86 1.33 -3.23
N MET A 193 23.43 1.94 -2.13
CA MET A 193 23.52 3.39 -1.90
C MET A 193 23.48 3.72 -0.41
N THR A 194 23.87 4.96 -0.03
CA THR A 194 23.71 5.45 1.34
C THR A 194 22.27 5.89 1.63
N PRO A 195 21.86 6.00 2.90
CA PRO A 195 20.54 6.56 3.25
C PRO A 195 20.28 7.95 2.64
N GLU A 196 21.29 8.80 2.61
CA GLU A 196 21.18 10.16 2.04
C GLU A 196 20.96 10.13 0.52
N GLN A 197 21.61 9.18 -0.17
CA GLN A 197 21.42 8.98 -1.61
C GLN A 197 20.01 8.45 -1.91
N GLU A 198 19.49 7.50 -1.11
CA GLU A 198 18.13 7.00 -1.25
C GLU A 198 17.10 8.11 -1.03
N LEU A 199 17.24 8.88 0.06
CA LEU A 199 16.35 9.99 0.35
C LEU A 199 16.34 11.01 -0.79
N LYS A 200 17.53 11.41 -1.26
CA LYS A 200 17.67 12.34 -2.39
C LYS A 200 16.98 11.79 -3.63
N LEU A 201 17.26 10.55 -3.99
CA LEU A 201 16.72 9.91 -5.20
C LEU A 201 15.19 9.86 -5.18
N VAL A 202 14.57 9.42 -4.08
CA VAL A 202 13.12 9.31 -4.00
C VAL A 202 12.45 10.68 -3.97
N THR A 203 13.03 11.67 -3.31
CA THR A 203 12.49 13.04 -3.28
C THR A 203 12.60 13.74 -4.63
N GLU A 204 13.70 13.59 -5.36
CA GLU A 204 13.86 14.10 -6.73
C GLU A 204 12.85 13.48 -7.70
N ARG A 205 12.64 12.14 -7.62
CA ARG A 205 11.64 11.44 -8.43
C ARG A 205 10.23 11.91 -8.11
N LEU A 206 9.93 12.09 -6.83
CA LEU A 206 8.63 12.59 -6.40
C LEU A 206 8.39 14.03 -6.84
N ALA A 207 9.40 14.91 -6.72
CA ALA A 207 9.30 16.28 -7.20
C ALA A 207 9.06 16.34 -8.72
N ALA A 208 9.69 15.47 -9.50
CA ALA A 208 9.48 15.38 -10.94
C ALA A 208 8.09 14.80 -11.31
N ALA A 209 7.57 13.85 -10.53
CA ALA A 209 6.27 13.21 -10.78
C ALA A 209 5.08 14.03 -10.23
N GLY A 210 5.30 14.82 -9.18
CA GLY A 210 4.30 15.60 -8.47
C GLY A 210 3.35 14.79 -7.60
N LYS A 211 3.16 13.50 -7.89
CA LYS A 211 2.22 12.58 -7.21
C LYS A 211 2.53 11.13 -7.54
N GLY A 212 1.88 10.19 -6.85
CA GLY A 212 1.91 8.78 -7.26
C GLY A 212 1.92 7.76 -6.14
N ILE A 213 1.90 6.49 -6.54
CA ILE A 213 2.12 5.32 -5.69
C ILE A 213 3.63 5.14 -5.54
N ILE A 214 4.14 5.26 -4.31
CA ILE A 214 5.57 5.18 -4.01
C ILE A 214 5.89 3.81 -3.43
N LEU A 215 6.87 3.12 -4.04
CA LEU A 215 7.38 1.84 -3.56
C LEU A 215 8.61 2.04 -2.68
N PHE A 216 8.55 1.39 -1.52
CA PHE A 216 9.65 1.10 -0.61
C PHE A 216 9.63 -0.40 -0.22
N HIS A 217 10.68 -0.87 0.45
CA HIS A 217 10.73 -2.20 1.06
C HIS A 217 11.02 -2.07 2.56
N ASP A 218 10.05 -2.45 3.41
CA ASP A 218 10.18 -2.29 4.86
C ASP A 218 11.25 -3.19 5.52
N PRO A 219 11.70 -4.33 4.93
CA PRO A 219 12.86 -5.05 5.44
C PRO A 219 14.19 -4.32 5.29
N LYS A 220 14.26 -3.29 4.45
CA LYS A 220 15.51 -2.56 4.23
C LYS A 220 15.82 -1.61 5.40
N ALA A 221 16.96 -1.81 6.04
CA ALA A 221 17.39 -0.96 7.16
C ALA A 221 17.57 0.51 6.74
N ARG A 222 17.96 0.74 5.50
CA ARG A 222 18.14 2.06 4.89
C ARG A 222 16.81 2.77 4.74
N THR A 223 15.79 2.12 4.18
CA THR A 223 14.42 2.64 4.12
C THR A 223 13.90 3.04 5.50
N ALA A 224 14.07 2.15 6.49
CA ALA A 224 13.70 2.45 7.88
C ALA A 224 14.43 3.68 8.43
N ALA A 225 15.70 3.89 8.06
CA ALA A 225 16.49 5.03 8.51
C ALA A 225 16.06 6.36 7.87
N ILE A 226 15.66 6.37 6.60
CA ILE A 226 15.26 7.59 5.90
C ILE A 226 13.80 7.99 6.16
N MET A 227 12.95 7.07 6.62
CA MET A 227 11.50 7.30 6.71
C MET A 227 11.12 8.55 7.49
N PRO A 228 11.72 8.87 8.67
CA PRO A 228 11.41 10.12 9.36
C PRO A 228 11.74 11.38 8.55
N ALA A 229 12.85 11.36 7.81
CA ALA A 229 13.26 12.48 6.95
C ALA A 229 12.38 12.59 5.70
N PHE A 230 11.98 11.47 5.12
CA PHE A 230 11.09 11.44 3.97
C PHE A 230 9.68 11.96 4.32
N LEU A 231 9.10 11.53 5.44
CA LEU A 231 7.79 12.03 5.90
C LEU A 231 7.84 13.54 6.23
N ARG A 232 8.95 14.01 6.82
CA ARG A 232 9.18 15.44 7.01
C ARG A 232 9.23 16.19 5.68
N TYR A 233 9.95 15.66 4.67
CA TYR A 233 10.00 16.23 3.33
C TYR A 233 8.59 16.36 2.72
N LEU A 234 7.76 15.32 2.82
CA LEU A 234 6.38 15.37 2.34
C LEU A 234 5.60 16.54 2.97
N ARG A 235 5.67 16.67 4.30
CA ARG A 235 5.01 17.74 5.05
C ARG A 235 5.50 19.13 4.64
N GLU A 236 6.82 19.32 4.57
CA GLU A 236 7.44 20.62 4.27
C GLU A 236 7.23 21.08 2.82
N ASN A 237 6.99 20.13 1.90
CA ASN A 237 6.73 20.40 0.49
C ASN A 237 5.25 20.28 0.10
N GLY A 238 4.32 20.26 1.06
CA GLY A 238 2.89 20.31 0.81
C GLY A 238 2.28 19.04 0.23
N TYR A 239 2.99 17.91 0.31
CA TYR A 239 2.41 16.62 -0.09
C TYR A 239 1.37 16.14 0.91
N ARG A 240 0.37 15.43 0.42
CA ARG A 240 -0.71 14.83 1.19
C ARG A 240 -0.69 13.32 1.01
N VAL A 241 -0.73 12.58 2.12
CA VAL A 241 -0.79 11.12 2.07
C VAL A 241 -2.24 10.66 1.92
N VAL A 242 -2.47 9.80 0.93
CA VAL A 242 -3.74 9.14 0.66
C VAL A 242 -3.62 7.67 1.08
N HIS A 243 -4.51 7.21 1.94
CA HIS A 243 -4.58 5.81 2.34
C HIS A 243 -5.53 5.05 1.43
N VAL A 244 -5.10 3.92 0.85
CA VAL A 244 -5.95 3.08 -0.01
C VAL A 244 -6.54 1.92 0.77
N VAL A 245 -7.84 1.69 0.58
CA VAL A 245 -8.59 0.60 1.20
C VAL A 245 -9.48 -0.11 0.16
N PRO A 246 -9.84 -1.37 0.36
CA PRO A 246 -10.77 -2.04 -0.55
C PRO A 246 -12.17 -1.41 -0.52
N ALA A 247 -12.87 -1.50 -1.65
CA ALA A 247 -14.27 -1.08 -1.73
C ALA A 247 -15.11 -1.84 -0.68
N GLY A 248 -15.99 -1.10 0.03
CA GLY A 248 -16.82 -1.62 1.11
C GLY A 248 -16.16 -1.63 2.49
N ALA A 249 -14.85 -1.39 2.62
CA ALA A 249 -14.20 -1.27 3.93
C ALA A 249 -14.64 -0.01 4.68
N VAL A 250 -14.89 1.08 3.96
CA VAL A 250 -15.31 2.37 4.55
C VAL A 250 -16.71 2.28 5.18
N GLN A 251 -17.61 1.46 4.63
CA GLN A 251 -18.97 1.29 5.17
C GLN A 251 -18.97 0.55 6.51
N LYS A 252 -18.07 -0.43 6.73
CA LYS A 252 -18.04 -1.20 7.98
C LYS A 252 -17.63 -0.36 9.20
N ASN A 253 -16.87 0.71 9.00
CA ASN A 253 -16.47 1.60 10.10
C ASN A 253 -17.52 2.68 10.39
N ALA A 254 -18.44 2.98 9.46
CA ALA A 254 -19.55 3.91 9.67
C ALA A 254 -20.72 3.28 10.45
N ASP A 255 -20.89 1.96 10.36
CA ASP A 255 -21.96 1.21 11.03
C ASP A 255 -21.56 0.70 12.44
N ALA A 256 -20.32 0.96 12.88
CA ALA A 256 -19.77 0.48 14.15
C ALA A 256 -19.74 1.55 15.27
N HIS A 257 -20.44 2.68 15.10
CA HIS A 257 -20.57 3.79 16.09
C HIS A 257 -22.00 4.07 16.46
#